data_79c2c32fe90a4750bac7e06c501366de
#
_entry.id   79c2c32fe90a4750bac7e06c501366de
#
_cell.length_a   1.000
_cell.length_b   1.000
_cell.length_c   1.000
_cell.angle_alpha   90.00
_cell.angle_beta   90.00
_cell.angle_gamma   90.00
#
_symmetry.space_group_name_H-M   'P 1'
#
loop_
_entity.id
_entity.type
_entity.pdbx_description
1 polymer ?
#
loop_
_entity_poly.entity_id
_entity_poly.type
_entity_poly.pdbx_seq_one_letter_code
_entity_poly.pdbx_strand_id
1 'polypeptide(L)'
;MLLLRMIFGKLEMWQWILMAAVLIPCTIRDIRTKKINGYICLAGILTAIYVRERVLGEADLQLMIDMIPGIVVYIVAFLSREKIGKGDALTLIFVGIVAGVETVLSALFVSLMITAILSSVLLVLKKVKRDTKLPFLPFLSIGVITGGLI
;
A
#
# COMPACT_ATOMS: atom_id res chain seq x y z
N MET A 1 19.56 7.11 18.54
CA MET A 1 18.77 7.61 17.39
C MET A 1 19.34 7.20 16.04
N LEU A 2 20.62 7.36 15.78
CA LEU A 2 21.26 6.96 14.50
C LEU A 2 21.16 5.44 14.20
N LEU A 3 21.35 4.59 15.19
CA LEU A 3 21.24 3.12 15.07
C LEU A 3 19.81 2.67 14.70
N LEU A 4 18.78 3.29 15.28
CA LEU A 4 17.38 3.01 14.95
C LEU A 4 17.05 3.43 13.50
N ARG A 5 17.59 4.56 13.04
CA ARG A 5 17.46 4.99 11.65
C ARG A 5 18.17 4.05 10.66
N MET A 6 19.30 3.46 11.06
CA MET A 6 20.01 2.44 10.25
C MET A 6 19.24 1.11 10.17
N ILE A 7 18.49 0.75 11.23
CA ILE A 7 17.73 -0.52 11.29
C ILE A 7 16.35 -0.37 10.64
N PHE A 8 15.66 0.75 10.86
CA PHE A 8 14.30 0.98 10.38
C PHE A 8 14.20 1.84 9.12
N GLY A 9 15.33 2.30 8.58
CA GLY A 9 15.37 3.10 7.36
C GLY A 9 14.76 4.49 7.56
N LYS A 10 13.99 4.94 6.57
CA LYS A 10 13.39 6.27 6.49
C LYS A 10 12.18 6.46 7.43
N LEU A 11 11.56 5.36 7.82
CA LEU A 11 10.30 5.37 8.58
C LEU A 11 10.55 5.19 10.08
N GLU A 12 9.73 5.86 10.89
CA GLU A 12 9.76 5.74 12.34
C GLU A 12 9.02 4.48 12.84
N MET A 13 9.34 4.01 14.05
CA MET A 13 8.77 2.79 14.62
C MET A 13 7.23 2.78 14.63
N TRP A 14 6.59 3.90 14.94
CA TRP A 14 5.14 4.00 14.97
C TRP A 14 4.50 3.81 13.59
N GLN A 15 5.17 4.27 12.52
CA GLN A 15 4.73 4.08 11.14
C GLN A 15 4.75 2.60 10.76
N TRP A 16 5.82 1.88 11.13
CA TRP A 16 5.93 0.44 10.92
C TRP A 16 4.84 -0.34 11.64
N ILE A 17 4.55 0.03 12.91
CA ILE A 17 3.50 -0.61 13.71
C ILE A 17 2.12 -0.40 13.06
N LEU A 18 1.79 0.83 12.67
CA LEU A 18 0.52 1.14 12.00
C LEU A 18 0.39 0.40 10.66
N MET A 19 1.45 0.42 9.85
CA MET A 19 1.44 -0.29 8.58
C MET A 19 1.26 -1.79 8.76
N ALA A 20 1.98 -2.41 9.69
CA ALA A 20 1.82 -3.83 9.99
C ALA A 20 0.41 -4.16 10.46
N ALA A 21 -0.17 -3.35 11.36
CA ALA A 21 -1.50 -3.56 11.89
C ALA A 21 -2.61 -3.55 10.83
N VAL A 22 -2.44 -2.79 9.75
CA VAL A 22 -3.44 -2.71 8.66
C VAL A 22 -3.07 -3.61 7.49
N LEU A 23 -1.80 -3.61 7.05
CA LEU A 23 -1.37 -4.38 5.88
C LEU A 23 -1.44 -5.90 6.12
N ILE A 24 -1.09 -6.38 7.30
CA ILE A 24 -1.11 -7.83 7.60
C ILE A 24 -2.52 -8.41 7.43
N PRO A 25 -3.58 -7.91 8.12
CA PRO A 25 -4.92 -8.45 7.96
C PRO A 25 -5.48 -8.25 6.54
N CYS A 26 -5.17 -7.12 5.89
CA CYS A 26 -5.58 -6.88 4.51
C CYS A 26 -4.91 -7.86 3.54
N THR A 27 -3.60 -8.12 3.70
CA THR A 27 -2.85 -9.08 2.88
C THR A 27 -3.36 -10.50 3.06
N ILE A 28 -3.62 -10.93 4.30
CA ILE A 28 -4.16 -12.27 4.57
C ILE A 28 -5.53 -12.45 3.91
N ARG A 29 -6.38 -11.43 3.97
CA ARG A 29 -7.70 -11.47 3.31
C ARG A 29 -7.59 -11.45 1.80
N ASP A 30 -6.70 -10.65 1.24
CA ASP A 30 -6.47 -10.60 -0.20
C ASP A 30 -6.01 -11.95 -0.77
N ILE A 31 -5.10 -12.64 -0.08
CA ILE A 31 -4.66 -13.98 -0.46
C ILE A 31 -5.82 -15.00 -0.40
N ARG A 32 -6.65 -14.93 0.65
CA ARG A 32 -7.72 -15.92 0.88
C ARG A 32 -8.95 -15.68 0.02
N THR A 33 -9.39 -14.43 -0.10
CA THR A 33 -10.69 -14.10 -0.70
C THR A 33 -10.58 -13.28 -1.98
N LYS A 34 -9.39 -12.75 -2.29
CA LYS A 34 -9.14 -11.79 -3.38
C LYS A 34 -10.09 -10.58 -3.32
N LYS A 35 -10.60 -10.29 -2.12
CA LYS A 35 -11.46 -9.14 -1.83
C LYS A 35 -10.98 -8.47 -0.56
N ILE A 36 -10.65 -7.17 -0.69
CA ILE A 36 -10.21 -6.36 0.44
C ILE A 36 -11.44 -5.79 1.12
N ASN A 37 -11.44 -5.85 2.44
CA ASN A 37 -12.49 -5.23 3.23
C ASN A 37 -12.23 -3.73 3.33
N GLY A 38 -12.99 -2.93 2.57
CA GLY A 38 -12.86 -1.48 2.57
C GLY A 38 -13.00 -0.83 3.96
N TYR A 39 -13.75 -1.46 4.87
CA TYR A 39 -13.91 -0.96 6.24
C TYR A 39 -12.60 -1.01 7.05
N ILE A 40 -11.78 -2.04 6.87
CA ILE A 40 -10.47 -2.14 7.54
C ILE A 40 -9.53 -1.03 7.02
N CYS A 41 -9.52 -0.82 5.70
CA CYS A 41 -8.73 0.25 5.10
C CYS A 41 -9.20 1.64 5.55
N LEU A 42 -10.51 1.88 5.60
CA LEU A 42 -11.07 3.14 6.08
C LEU A 42 -10.74 3.39 7.56
N ALA A 43 -10.89 2.39 8.42
CA ALA A 43 -10.50 2.50 9.82
C ALA A 43 -8.99 2.79 9.95
N GLY A 44 -8.15 2.14 9.14
CA GLY A 44 -6.73 2.42 9.06
C GLY A 44 -6.43 3.85 8.64
N ILE A 45 -7.10 4.37 7.62
CA ILE A 45 -6.95 5.75 7.14
C ILE A 45 -7.30 6.75 8.25
N LEU A 46 -8.46 6.58 8.91
CA LEU A 46 -8.88 7.47 10.00
C LEU A 46 -7.89 7.45 11.17
N THR A 47 -7.42 6.26 11.54
CA THR A 47 -6.41 6.11 12.60
C THR A 47 -5.09 6.76 12.19
N ALA A 48 -4.66 6.61 10.96
CA ALA A 48 -3.42 7.19 10.45
C ALA A 48 -3.47 8.73 10.44
N ILE A 49 -4.59 9.31 10.00
CA ILE A 49 -4.79 10.77 10.04
C ILE A 49 -4.73 11.27 11.49
N TYR A 50 -5.48 10.63 12.39
CA TYR A 50 -5.52 11.02 13.79
C TYR A 50 -4.15 10.96 14.45
N VAL A 51 -3.40 9.88 14.25
CA VAL A 51 -2.05 9.73 14.83
C VAL A 51 -1.09 10.75 14.22
N ARG A 52 -1.15 10.99 12.91
CA ARG A 52 -0.28 11.96 12.24
C ARG A 52 -0.51 13.38 12.75
N GLU A 53 -1.76 13.81 12.90
CA GLU A 53 -2.09 15.12 13.48
C GLU A 53 -1.54 15.28 14.91
N ARG A 54 -1.61 14.21 15.72
CA ARG A 54 -1.14 14.23 17.12
C ARG A 54 0.38 14.17 17.24
N VAL A 55 1.07 13.47 16.36
CA VAL A 55 2.52 13.23 16.43
C VAL A 55 3.31 14.31 15.71
N LEU A 56 2.86 14.73 14.52
CA LEU A 56 3.60 15.66 13.68
C LEU A 56 3.11 17.11 13.79
N GLY A 57 1.84 17.30 14.17
CA GLY A 57 1.25 18.65 14.23
C GLY A 57 1.15 19.35 12.87
N GLU A 58 1.50 18.66 11.80
CA GLU A 58 1.54 19.16 10.41
C GLU A 58 0.41 18.48 9.62
N ALA A 59 -0.77 19.13 9.62
CA ALA A 59 -1.91 18.43 9.04
C ALA A 59 -2.16 18.71 7.58
N ASP A 60 -1.85 19.90 7.02
CA ASP A 60 -2.69 20.30 5.89
C ASP A 60 -2.15 19.96 4.50
N LEU A 61 -1.10 20.62 4.03
CA LEU A 61 -0.68 20.52 2.63
C LEU A 61 0.07 19.21 2.32
N GLN A 62 0.98 18.81 3.22
CA GLN A 62 1.78 17.60 3.01
C GLN A 62 0.92 16.34 3.03
N LEU A 63 -0.08 16.28 3.91
CA LEU A 63 -1.03 15.17 3.96
C LEU A 63 -1.80 15.03 2.63
N MET A 64 -2.23 16.14 2.05
CA MET A 64 -2.90 16.13 0.75
C MET A 64 -1.99 15.59 -0.35
N ILE A 65 -0.72 16.01 -0.38
CA ILE A 65 0.27 15.53 -1.36
C ILE A 65 0.50 14.03 -1.20
N ASP A 66 0.62 13.55 0.03
CA ASP A 66 0.87 12.14 0.35
C ASP A 66 -0.30 11.22 -0.05
N MET A 67 -1.52 11.75 -0.11
CA MET A 67 -2.71 11.01 -0.57
C MET A 67 -2.84 10.94 -2.10
N ILE A 68 -2.20 11.84 -2.85
CA ILE A 68 -2.37 11.95 -4.32
C ILE A 68 -2.18 10.61 -5.04
N PRO A 69 -1.09 9.84 -4.84
CA PRO A 69 -0.88 8.61 -5.59
C PRO A 69 -2.02 7.60 -5.39
N GLY A 70 -2.49 7.45 -4.15
CA GLY A 70 -3.60 6.56 -3.83
C GLY A 70 -4.93 7.03 -4.43
N ILE A 71 -5.19 8.35 -4.43
CA ILE A 71 -6.38 8.94 -5.05
C ILE A 71 -6.37 8.73 -6.56
N VAL A 72 -5.22 8.92 -7.22
CA VAL A 72 -5.07 8.68 -8.66
C VAL A 72 -5.40 7.23 -8.99
N VAL A 73 -4.83 6.28 -8.25
CA VAL A 73 -5.11 4.86 -8.43
C VAL A 73 -6.59 4.54 -8.16
N TYR A 74 -7.21 5.21 -7.17
CA TYR A 74 -8.64 5.05 -6.88
C TYR A 74 -9.52 5.51 -8.05
N ILE A 75 -9.20 6.67 -8.64
CA ILE A 75 -9.90 7.19 -9.82
C ILE A 75 -9.74 6.22 -11.00
N VAL A 76 -8.53 5.73 -11.25
CA VAL A 76 -8.26 4.74 -12.31
C VAL A 76 -9.03 3.44 -12.05
N ALA A 77 -9.09 2.97 -10.81
CA ALA A 77 -9.86 1.79 -10.42
C ALA A 77 -11.36 1.98 -10.68
N PHE A 78 -11.89 3.17 -10.38
CA PHE A 78 -13.29 3.52 -10.64
C PHE A 78 -13.59 3.56 -12.14
N LEU A 79 -12.75 4.21 -12.94
CA LEU A 79 -12.89 4.32 -14.40
C LEU A 79 -12.72 2.97 -15.12
N SER A 80 -11.86 2.10 -14.60
CA SER A 80 -11.57 0.78 -15.18
C SER A 80 -12.65 -0.27 -14.90
N ARG A 81 -13.81 0.12 -14.40
CA ARG A 81 -14.92 -0.78 -14.04
C ARG A 81 -14.47 -1.94 -13.15
N GLU A 82 -13.72 -1.63 -12.10
CA GLU A 82 -13.24 -2.57 -11.08
C GLU A 82 -12.24 -3.63 -11.59
N LYS A 83 -11.58 -3.39 -12.70
CA LYS A 83 -10.42 -4.22 -13.10
C LYS A 83 -9.27 -4.11 -12.09
N ILE A 84 -9.12 -2.95 -11.48
CA ILE A 84 -8.21 -2.70 -10.36
C ILE A 84 -9.05 -2.70 -9.08
N GLY A 85 -8.59 -3.36 -8.03
CA GLY A 85 -9.30 -3.45 -6.76
C GLY A 85 -9.40 -2.09 -6.05
N LYS A 86 -10.64 -1.63 -5.76
CA LYS A 86 -10.85 -0.40 -4.96
C LYS A 86 -10.15 -0.46 -3.60
N GLY A 87 -10.04 -1.66 -3.03
CA GLY A 87 -9.34 -1.89 -1.77
C GLY A 87 -7.84 -1.66 -1.87
N ASP A 88 -7.22 -2.00 -3.01
CA ASP A 88 -5.80 -1.74 -3.26
C ASP A 88 -5.52 -0.23 -3.25
N ALA A 89 -6.38 0.55 -3.90
CA ALA A 89 -6.29 2.00 -3.92
C ALA A 89 -6.45 2.63 -2.53
N LEU A 90 -7.40 2.14 -1.72
CA LEU A 90 -7.56 2.58 -0.33
C LEU A 90 -6.32 2.25 0.52
N THR A 91 -5.72 1.10 0.30
CA THR A 91 -4.48 0.72 0.97
C THR A 91 -3.32 1.63 0.57
N LEU A 92 -3.24 2.04 -0.70
CA LEU A 92 -2.23 3.01 -1.16
C LEU A 92 -2.44 4.40 -0.52
N ILE A 93 -3.69 4.87 -0.36
CA ILE A 93 -3.99 6.10 0.37
C ILE A 93 -3.50 5.98 1.81
N PHE A 94 -3.80 4.87 2.49
CA PHE A 94 -3.35 4.61 3.85
C PHE A 94 -1.82 4.65 3.96
N VAL A 95 -1.11 3.94 3.07
CA VAL A 95 0.37 3.93 3.06
C VAL A 95 0.92 5.32 2.80
N GLY A 96 0.29 6.11 1.92
CA GLY A 96 0.68 7.51 1.66
C GLY A 96 0.62 8.37 2.91
N ILE A 97 -0.49 8.30 3.64
CA ILE A 97 -0.68 9.06 4.88
C ILE A 97 0.37 8.69 5.94
N VAL A 98 0.72 7.41 6.05
CA VAL A 98 1.65 6.91 7.08
C VAL A 98 3.10 7.12 6.68
N ALA A 99 3.46 6.80 5.44
CA ALA A 99 4.86 6.68 5.00
C ALA A 99 5.31 7.79 4.04
N GLY A 100 4.38 8.61 3.57
CA GLY A 100 4.65 9.70 2.62
C GLY A 100 4.66 9.27 1.15
N VAL A 101 4.57 10.27 0.26
CA VAL A 101 4.44 10.08 -1.19
C VAL A 101 5.61 9.31 -1.81
N GLU A 102 6.84 9.57 -1.36
CA GLU A 102 8.04 8.91 -1.91
C GLU A 102 8.02 7.40 -1.65
N THR A 103 7.65 7.00 -0.44
CA THR A 103 7.54 5.57 -0.07
C THR A 103 6.41 4.89 -0.84
N VAL A 104 5.27 5.57 -1.04
CA VAL A 104 4.17 5.02 -1.85
C VAL A 104 4.57 4.83 -3.30
N LEU A 105 5.24 5.80 -3.90
CA LEU A 105 5.66 5.71 -5.30
C LEU A 105 6.68 4.58 -5.51
N SER A 106 7.67 4.46 -4.63
CA SER A 106 8.64 3.36 -4.67
C SER A 106 7.96 2.00 -4.41
N ALA A 107 7.08 1.92 -3.42
CA ALA A 107 6.32 0.71 -3.13
C ALA A 107 5.42 0.29 -4.30
N LEU A 108 4.73 1.24 -4.92
CA LEU A 108 3.89 0.99 -6.09
C LEU A 108 4.74 0.47 -7.27
N PHE A 109 5.87 1.12 -7.54
CA PHE A 109 6.77 0.71 -8.62
C PHE A 109 7.29 -0.72 -8.41
N VAL A 110 7.82 -1.02 -7.22
CA VAL A 110 8.33 -2.35 -6.88
C VAL A 110 7.23 -3.40 -6.95
N SER A 111 6.05 -3.13 -6.39
CA SER A 111 4.93 -4.06 -6.40
C SER A 111 4.42 -4.36 -7.81
N LEU A 112 4.35 -3.35 -8.67
CA LEU A 112 3.96 -3.52 -10.07
C LEU A 112 5.00 -4.34 -10.86
N MET A 113 6.30 -4.08 -10.64
CA MET A 113 7.37 -4.86 -11.26
C MET A 113 7.31 -6.33 -10.86
N ILE A 114 7.19 -6.62 -9.56
CA ILE A 114 7.09 -8.00 -9.07
C ILE A 114 5.83 -8.68 -9.63
N THR A 115 4.69 -7.99 -9.60
CA THR A 115 3.42 -8.52 -10.10
C THR A 115 3.50 -8.79 -11.61
N ALA A 116 4.10 -7.90 -12.38
CA ALA A 116 4.28 -8.07 -13.83
C ALA A 116 5.17 -9.27 -14.16
N ILE A 117 6.31 -9.40 -13.46
CA ILE A 117 7.22 -10.53 -13.65
C ILE A 117 6.52 -11.85 -13.31
N LEU A 118 5.89 -11.92 -12.13
CA LEU A 118 5.20 -13.13 -11.69
C LEU A 118 4.05 -13.50 -12.60
N SER A 119 3.23 -12.52 -13.01
CA SER A 119 2.13 -12.71 -13.94
C SER A 119 2.62 -13.25 -15.29
N SER A 120 3.70 -12.70 -15.82
CA SER A 120 4.30 -13.14 -17.08
C SER A 120 4.81 -14.58 -16.98
N VAL A 121 5.52 -14.93 -15.91
CA VAL A 121 6.02 -16.29 -15.68
C VAL A 121 4.86 -17.29 -15.56
N LEU A 122 3.83 -16.97 -14.78
CA LEU A 122 2.67 -17.86 -14.61
C LEU A 122 1.88 -18.03 -15.91
N LEU A 123 1.81 -16.99 -16.74
CA LEU A 123 1.15 -17.05 -18.05
C LEU A 123 1.93 -17.94 -19.02
N VAL A 124 3.26 -17.80 -19.08
CA VAL A 124 4.13 -18.64 -19.92
C VAL A 124 4.05 -20.11 -19.48
N LEU A 125 4.00 -20.38 -18.19
CA LEU A 125 3.83 -21.73 -17.64
C LEU A 125 2.40 -22.28 -17.79
N LYS A 126 1.48 -21.52 -18.42
CA LYS A 126 0.05 -21.88 -18.60
C LYS A 126 -0.68 -22.25 -17.29
N LYS A 127 -0.15 -21.80 -16.15
CA LYS A 127 -0.76 -22.06 -14.82
C LYS A 127 -1.92 -21.11 -14.49
N VAL A 128 -2.00 -19.96 -15.19
CA VAL A 128 -3.07 -18.96 -15.01
C VAL A 128 -3.60 -18.52 -16.38
N LYS A 129 -4.86 -18.08 -16.41
CA LYS A 129 -5.47 -17.43 -17.57
C LYS A 129 -5.24 -15.93 -17.50
N ARG A 130 -5.33 -15.22 -18.64
CA ARG A 130 -5.17 -13.76 -18.71
C ARG A 130 -6.09 -12.98 -17.77
N ASP A 131 -7.26 -13.53 -17.44
CA ASP A 131 -8.26 -12.89 -16.58
C ASP A 131 -8.14 -13.33 -15.10
N THR A 132 -7.09 -14.08 -14.74
CA THR A 132 -6.90 -14.54 -13.36
C THR A 132 -6.45 -13.37 -12.50
N LYS A 133 -7.27 -12.97 -11.51
CA LYS A 133 -6.91 -11.96 -10.52
C LYS A 133 -5.83 -12.51 -9.59
N LEU A 134 -4.68 -11.85 -9.58
CA LEU A 134 -3.60 -12.11 -8.63
C LEU A 134 -3.77 -11.20 -7.41
N PRO A 135 -3.44 -11.67 -6.20
CA PRO A 135 -3.46 -10.84 -5.02
C PRO A 135 -2.34 -9.78 -5.13
N PHE A 136 -2.70 -8.50 -5.06
CA PHE A 136 -1.75 -7.40 -5.22
C PHE A 136 -1.10 -6.98 -3.89
N LEU A 137 -1.85 -7.06 -2.78
CA LEU A 137 -1.42 -6.59 -1.47
C LEU A 137 -0.14 -7.24 -0.92
N PRO A 138 0.12 -8.55 -1.10
CA PRO A 138 1.38 -9.12 -0.65
C PRO A 138 2.59 -8.49 -1.36
N PHE A 139 2.45 -8.18 -2.65
CA PHE A 139 3.52 -7.51 -3.41
C PHE A 139 3.68 -6.05 -3.00
N LEU A 140 2.57 -5.37 -2.71
CA LEU A 140 2.57 -4.02 -2.15
C LEU A 140 3.27 -3.99 -0.78
N SER A 141 3.02 -4.98 0.07
CA SER A 141 3.68 -5.08 1.38
C SER A 141 5.20 -5.21 1.26
N ILE A 142 5.68 -6.01 0.30
CA ILE A 142 7.12 -6.11 -0.02
C ILE A 142 7.64 -4.76 -0.54
N GLY A 143 6.89 -4.11 -1.43
CA GLY A 143 7.23 -2.78 -1.95
C GLY A 143 7.33 -1.72 -0.86
N VAL A 144 6.43 -1.73 0.12
CA VAL A 144 6.45 -0.80 1.27
C VAL A 144 7.68 -1.07 2.16
N ILE A 145 8.01 -2.33 2.41
CA ILE A 145 9.21 -2.69 3.19
C ILE A 145 10.47 -2.17 2.47
N THR A 146 10.60 -2.43 1.19
CA THR A 146 11.76 -1.95 0.41
C THR A 146 11.82 -0.43 0.31
N GLY A 147 10.69 0.23 0.04
CA GLY A 147 10.62 1.69 -0.06
C GLY A 147 10.81 2.42 1.27
N GLY A 148 10.43 1.79 2.39
CA GLY A 148 10.66 2.34 3.72
C GLY A 148 12.08 2.16 4.26
N LEU A 149 12.84 1.21 3.70
CA LEU A 149 14.25 0.96 4.07
C LEU A 149 15.23 1.85 3.28
N ILE A 150 14.87 2.31 2.10
CA ILE A 150 15.65 3.19 1.23
C ILE A 150 15.35 4.65 1.55
#